data_2a55782dbde755c74efb457f4451b6b0
#
_entry.id   2a55782dbde755c74efb457f4451b6b0
#
_cell.length_a   1.000
_cell.length_b   1.000
_cell.length_c   1.000
_cell.angle_alpha   90.00
_cell.angle_beta   90.00
_cell.angle_gamma   90.00
#
_symmetry.space_group_name_H-M   'P 1'
#
loop_
_entity.id
_entity.type
_entity.pdbx_description
1 polymer ?
#
loop_
_entity_poly.entity_id
_entity_poly.type
_entity_poly.pdbx_seq_one_letter_code
_entity_poly.pdbx_strand_id
1 'polypeptide(L)'
;MTQIGQFTRTADGFTGHVRTLTLDAELTLVPTDASDAENAPDYRIHLGGDGDGPEVGAGWKRTGEKAGAYVSLLIDDPALIQPLRANLFQVDRGKTFALLWNRPARRDDKR
;
A
#
# COMPACT_ATOMS: atom_id res chain seq x y z
N MET A 1 11.79 2.90 -9.78
CA MET A 1 10.66 2.28 -9.08
C MET A 1 10.28 0.98 -9.72
N THR A 2 9.90 0.05 -8.92
CA THR A 2 9.53 -1.27 -9.41
C THR A 2 8.08 -1.53 -9.08
N GLN A 3 7.30 -1.93 -10.06
CA GLN A 3 5.90 -2.28 -9.81
C GLN A 3 5.84 -3.67 -9.21
N ILE A 4 5.28 -3.77 -8.01
CA ILE A 4 5.15 -5.04 -7.31
C ILE A 4 3.69 -5.45 -7.12
N GLY A 5 2.76 -4.66 -7.64
CA GLY A 5 1.36 -5.02 -7.51
C GLY A 5 0.48 -4.16 -8.37
N GLN A 6 -0.76 -4.59 -8.50
CA GLN A 6 -1.77 -3.86 -9.23
C GLN A 6 -3.06 -3.93 -8.44
N PHE A 7 -3.70 -2.79 -8.28
CA PHE A 7 -4.91 -2.68 -7.48
C PHE A 7 -6.00 -2.01 -8.29
N THR A 8 -7.23 -2.30 -7.92
CA THR A 8 -8.41 -1.69 -8.51
C THR A 8 -9.18 -0.98 -7.41
N ARG A 9 -9.63 0.23 -7.70
CA ARG A 9 -10.44 0.97 -6.74
C ARG A 9 -11.81 0.33 -6.65
N THR A 10 -12.26 0.11 -5.42
CA THR A 10 -13.62 -0.38 -5.16
C THR A 10 -14.46 0.78 -4.67
N ALA A 11 -15.70 0.51 -4.25
CA ALA A 11 -16.58 1.56 -3.77
C ALA A 11 -15.99 2.29 -2.58
N ASP A 12 -15.32 1.56 -1.69
CA ASP A 12 -14.81 2.13 -0.45
C ASP A 12 -13.31 2.17 -0.34
N GLY A 13 -12.60 1.35 -1.08
CA GLY A 13 -11.17 1.25 -0.92
C GLY A 13 -10.53 0.67 -2.17
N PHE A 14 -9.68 -0.34 -1.97
CA PHE A 14 -8.95 -0.96 -3.08
C PHE A 14 -8.85 -2.44 -2.86
N THR A 15 -8.75 -3.20 -3.94
CA THR A 15 -8.43 -4.61 -3.86
C THR A 15 -7.39 -4.90 -4.95
N GLY A 16 -6.46 -5.79 -4.67
CA GLY A 16 -5.42 -6.08 -5.64
C GLY A 16 -4.49 -7.17 -5.18
N HIS A 17 -3.35 -7.23 -5.85
CA HIS A 17 -2.42 -8.33 -5.69
C HIS A 17 -1.00 -7.77 -5.61
N VAL A 18 -0.22 -8.32 -4.69
CA VAL A 18 1.18 -7.97 -4.54
C VAL A 18 2.00 -9.22 -4.85
N ARG A 19 3.03 -9.05 -5.66
CA ARG A 19 3.85 -10.18 -6.04
C ARG A 19 5.32 -9.77 -6.08
N THR A 20 6.12 -10.48 -5.30
CA THR A 20 7.56 -10.32 -5.31
C THR A 20 8.17 -11.71 -5.40
N LEU A 21 9.47 -11.82 -5.18
CA LEU A 21 10.11 -13.12 -5.23
C LEU A 21 9.52 -14.09 -4.21
N THR A 22 9.14 -13.62 -3.06
CA THR A 22 8.67 -14.50 -1.99
C THR A 22 7.25 -14.19 -1.55
N LEU A 23 6.65 -13.13 -2.05
CA LEU A 23 5.34 -12.71 -1.61
C LEU A 23 4.37 -12.77 -2.79
N ASP A 24 3.25 -13.43 -2.59
CA ASP A 24 2.21 -13.54 -3.61
C ASP A 24 0.90 -13.53 -2.84
N ALA A 25 0.28 -12.37 -2.74
CA ALA A 25 -0.88 -12.24 -1.86
C ALA A 25 -1.90 -11.27 -2.44
N GLU A 26 -3.15 -11.60 -2.22
CA GLU A 26 -4.25 -10.72 -2.53
C GLU A 26 -4.54 -9.89 -1.30
N LEU A 27 -4.72 -8.60 -1.48
CA LEU A 27 -4.92 -7.68 -0.37
C LEU A 27 -6.11 -6.78 -0.65
N THR A 28 -6.75 -6.34 0.41
CA THR A 28 -7.84 -5.38 0.34
C THR A 28 -7.57 -4.24 1.29
N LEU A 29 -7.72 -3.02 0.79
CA LEU A 29 -7.60 -1.81 1.61
C LEU A 29 -9.01 -1.38 1.98
N VAL A 30 -9.27 -1.33 3.28
CA VAL A 30 -10.58 -1.00 3.82
C VAL A 30 -10.47 0.35 4.53
N PRO A 31 -11.38 1.30 4.26
CA PRO A 31 -11.31 2.60 4.94
C PRO A 31 -11.45 2.42 6.44
N THR A 32 -10.71 3.22 7.18
CA THR A 32 -10.83 3.22 8.63
C THR A 32 -11.91 4.20 9.05
N ASP A 33 -12.36 4.05 10.29
CA ASP A 33 -13.25 5.05 10.86
C ASP A 33 -12.49 6.34 11.08
N ALA A 34 -13.21 7.44 11.09
CA ALA A 34 -12.59 8.72 11.35
C ALA A 34 -11.89 8.70 12.70
N SER A 35 -10.73 9.32 12.78
CA SER A 35 -9.97 9.36 13.99
C SER A 35 -9.34 10.73 14.13
N ASP A 36 -9.27 11.22 15.37
CA ASP A 36 -8.64 12.49 15.64
C ASP A 36 -7.15 12.34 15.88
N ALA A 37 -6.64 11.14 15.88
CA ALA A 37 -5.22 10.92 16.14
C ALA A 37 -4.41 11.39 14.96
N GLU A 38 -3.30 12.06 15.23
CA GLU A 38 -2.38 12.41 14.19
C GLU A 38 -1.76 11.15 13.62
N ASN A 39 -1.53 11.13 12.34
CA ASN A 39 -0.92 9.99 11.66
C ASN A 39 -1.77 8.73 11.70
N ALA A 40 -3.04 8.85 12.04
CA ALA A 40 -3.92 7.69 11.96
C ALA A 40 -4.05 7.28 10.49
N PRO A 41 -4.06 5.96 10.21
CA PRO A 41 -4.17 5.52 8.83
C PRO A 41 -5.56 5.80 8.25
N ASP A 42 -5.59 6.02 6.95
CA ASP A 42 -6.85 6.18 6.24
C ASP A 42 -7.41 4.85 5.80
N TYR A 43 -6.57 3.84 5.69
CA TYR A 43 -6.98 2.49 5.30
C TYR A 43 -6.29 1.46 6.15
N ARG A 44 -6.95 0.31 6.33
CA ARG A 44 -6.31 -0.87 6.88
C ARG A 44 -6.16 -1.89 5.76
N ILE A 45 -5.07 -2.61 5.75
CA ILE A 45 -4.80 -3.61 4.73
C ILE A 45 -5.11 -4.98 5.31
N HIS A 46 -5.98 -5.71 4.64
CA HIS A 46 -6.36 -7.06 5.06
C HIS A 46 -5.93 -8.07 4.02
N LEU A 47 -5.51 -9.23 4.47
CA LEU A 47 -5.15 -10.32 3.58
C LEU A 47 -6.42 -10.87 2.95
N GLY A 48 -6.39 -11.12 1.64
CA GLY A 48 -7.52 -11.65 0.91
C GLY A 48 -8.24 -10.58 0.12
N GLY A 49 -9.23 -11.00 -0.64
CA GLY A 49 -9.93 -10.10 -1.56
C GLY A 49 -11.25 -9.57 -1.04
N ASP A 50 -11.68 -9.99 0.15
CA ASP A 50 -12.99 -9.60 0.67
C ASP A 50 -12.92 -8.67 1.87
N GLY A 51 -11.74 -8.34 2.35
CA GLY A 51 -11.60 -7.44 3.48
C GLY A 51 -11.82 -8.07 4.84
N ASP A 52 -12.05 -9.38 4.89
CA ASP A 52 -12.31 -10.06 6.15
C ASP A 52 -11.12 -10.81 6.70
N GLY A 53 -10.02 -10.85 5.98
CA GLY A 53 -8.84 -11.55 6.44
C GLY A 53 -8.09 -10.80 7.52
N PRO A 54 -6.99 -11.37 7.98
CA PRO A 54 -6.20 -10.69 9.02
C PRO A 54 -5.62 -9.39 8.53
N GLU A 55 -5.48 -8.45 9.44
CA GLU A 55 -4.89 -7.15 9.10
C GLU A 55 -3.39 -7.31 8.97
N VAL A 56 -2.84 -6.85 7.86
CA VAL A 56 -1.41 -6.97 7.59
C VAL A 56 -0.75 -5.63 7.29
N GLY A 57 -1.44 -4.53 7.51
CA GLY A 57 -0.83 -3.23 7.28
C GLY A 57 -1.81 -2.10 7.29
N ALA A 58 -1.35 -0.95 6.83
CA ALA A 58 -2.15 0.26 6.81
C ALA A 58 -1.74 1.14 5.65
N GLY A 59 -2.61 2.08 5.31
CA GLY A 59 -2.34 3.02 4.23
C GLY A 59 -2.73 4.44 4.62
N TRP A 60 -2.00 5.40 4.07
CA TRP A 60 -2.21 6.82 4.32
C TRP A 60 -2.33 7.56 3.00
N LYS A 61 -3.34 8.41 2.90
CA LYS A 61 -3.48 9.27 1.74
C LYS A 61 -2.41 10.34 1.79
N ARG A 62 -1.74 10.54 0.66
CA ARG A 62 -0.68 11.53 0.55
C ARG A 62 -0.87 12.32 -0.73
N THR A 63 -0.18 13.45 -0.80
CA THR A 63 -0.17 14.27 -2.00
C THR A 63 1.26 14.68 -2.29
N GLY A 64 1.73 14.36 -3.48
CA GLY A 64 3.05 14.76 -3.92
C GLY A 64 2.96 15.91 -4.89
N GLU A 65 4.06 16.65 -5.02
CA GLU A 65 4.07 17.81 -5.92
C GLU A 65 3.89 17.40 -7.36
N LYS A 66 4.53 16.31 -7.76
CA LYS A 66 4.45 15.87 -9.15
C LYS A 66 3.51 14.72 -9.34
N ALA A 67 3.44 13.85 -8.34
CA ALA A 67 2.64 12.65 -8.48
C ALA A 67 1.16 12.87 -8.23
N GLY A 68 0.80 14.00 -7.59
CA GLY A 68 -0.57 14.20 -7.19
C GLY A 68 -0.93 13.32 -6.01
N ALA A 69 -2.19 12.91 -5.93
CA ALA A 69 -2.65 12.10 -4.82
C ALA A 69 -2.19 10.64 -4.99
N TYR A 70 -1.78 10.05 -3.90
CA TYR A 70 -1.41 8.63 -3.89
C TYR A 70 -1.65 8.08 -2.50
N VAL A 71 -1.48 6.77 -2.33
CA VAL A 71 -1.65 6.13 -1.04
C VAL A 71 -0.33 5.47 -0.67
N SER A 72 0.19 5.82 0.50
CA SER A 72 1.42 5.22 1.01
C SER A 72 1.03 4.01 1.84
N LEU A 73 1.58 2.85 1.52
CA LEU A 73 1.23 1.60 2.19
C LEU A 73 2.39 1.11 3.03
N LEU A 74 2.05 0.55 4.18
CA LEU A 74 3.00 -0.16 5.02
C LEU A 74 2.42 -1.55 5.25
N ILE A 75 3.09 -2.57 4.75
CA ILE A 75 2.67 -3.95 4.92
C ILE A 75 3.60 -4.59 5.93
N ASP A 76 3.03 -5.08 7.01
CA ASP A 76 3.82 -5.61 8.12
C ASP A 76 3.19 -6.91 8.58
N ASP A 77 3.83 -7.99 8.29
CA ASP A 77 3.32 -9.32 8.57
C ASP A 77 4.44 -10.14 9.21
N PRO A 78 4.11 -11.10 10.09
CA PRO A 78 5.15 -11.92 10.73
C PRO A 78 6.05 -12.64 9.76
N ALA A 79 5.59 -12.88 8.54
CA ALA A 79 6.41 -13.53 7.52
C ALA A 79 7.50 -12.61 6.98
N LEU A 80 7.40 -11.30 7.23
CA LEU A 80 8.36 -10.34 6.70
C LEU A 80 9.39 -10.02 7.76
N ILE A 81 10.66 -9.94 7.35
CA ILE A 81 11.73 -9.59 8.27
C ILE A 81 11.56 -8.15 8.74
N GLN A 82 11.11 -7.30 7.84
CA GLN A 82 10.85 -5.91 8.18
C GLN A 82 9.67 -5.43 7.33
N PRO A 83 9.00 -4.36 7.76
CA PRO A 83 7.84 -3.89 7.02
C PRO A 83 8.20 -3.50 5.58
N LEU A 84 7.25 -3.75 4.70
CA LEU A 84 7.39 -3.39 3.29
C LEU A 84 6.66 -2.08 3.05
N ARG A 85 7.37 -1.08 2.54
CA ARG A 85 6.77 0.21 2.23
C ARG A 85 6.67 0.37 0.73
N ALA A 86 5.52 0.77 0.26
CA ALA A 86 5.30 0.96 -1.15
C ALA A 86 4.24 2.03 -1.33
N ASN A 87 4.10 2.52 -2.57
CA ASN A 87 3.13 3.57 -2.84
C ASN A 87 2.21 3.15 -3.97
N LEU A 88 0.96 3.53 -3.84
CA LEU A 88 -0.08 3.16 -4.78
C LEU A 88 -0.43 4.38 -5.61
N PHE A 89 -0.15 4.33 -6.92
CA PHE A 89 -0.38 5.45 -7.83
C PHE A 89 -1.40 5.07 -8.89
N GLN A 90 -2.24 6.02 -9.24
CA GLN A 90 -3.19 5.81 -10.33
C GLN A 90 -2.44 5.77 -11.65
N VAL A 91 -2.70 4.75 -12.47
CA VAL A 91 -1.98 4.61 -13.73
C VAL A 91 -2.79 5.09 -14.91
N ASP A 92 -4.09 5.31 -14.74
CA ASP A 92 -4.90 5.86 -15.80
C ASP A 92 -6.02 6.67 -15.13
N ARG A 93 -6.97 7.12 -15.91
CA ARG A 93 -8.05 7.91 -15.35
C ARG A 93 -9.15 7.07 -14.74
N GLY A 94 -9.02 5.77 -14.81
CA GLY A 94 -10.04 4.88 -14.29
C GLY A 94 -9.72 4.41 -12.90
N LYS A 95 -9.90 3.12 -12.69
CA LYS A 95 -9.81 2.55 -11.37
C LYS A 95 -8.55 1.74 -11.12
N THR A 96 -7.63 1.75 -12.06
CA THR A 96 -6.43 0.91 -11.97
C THR A 96 -5.29 1.68 -11.31
N PHE A 97 -4.66 1.05 -10.33
CA PHE A 97 -3.55 1.64 -9.59
C PHE A 97 -2.39 0.66 -9.60
N ALA A 98 -1.18 1.18 -9.64
CA ALA A 98 0.02 0.36 -9.56
C ALA A 98 0.67 0.55 -8.22
N LEU A 99 1.11 -0.54 -7.62
CA LEU A 99 1.85 -0.49 -6.36
C LEU A 99 3.33 -0.48 -6.71
N LEU A 100 4.02 0.60 -6.37
CA LEU A 100 5.41 0.81 -6.75
C LEU A 100 6.28 0.82 -5.51
N TRP A 101 7.42 0.15 -5.63
CA TRP A 101 8.36 0.00 -4.54
C TRP A 101 9.72 0.55 -4.95
N ASN A 102 10.34 1.28 -4.06
CA ASN A 102 11.70 1.75 -4.25
C ASN A 102 12.58 1.13 -3.19
N ARG A 103 13.78 0.75 -3.59
CA ARG A 103 14.75 0.29 -2.62
C ARG A 103 15.09 1.44 -1.70
N PRO A 104 15.05 1.26 -0.38
CA PRO A 104 15.42 2.34 0.52
C PRO A 104 16.85 2.78 0.27
N ALA A 105 17.08 4.07 0.40
CA ALA A 105 18.43 4.60 0.25
C ALA A 105 19.33 4.08 1.37
N ARG A 106 20.59 3.83 1.04
CA ARG A 106 21.53 3.33 2.03
C ARG A 106 22.21 4.49 2.66
N ARG A 107 22.03 4.58 3.97
CA ARG A 107 22.58 5.72 4.63
C ARG A 107 24.05 5.67 4.77
N ASP A 108 24.57 4.49 4.88
CA ASP A 108 25.98 4.34 5.06
C ASP A 108 26.76 4.55 3.79
N ASP A 109 26.05 4.75 2.72
CA ASP A 109 26.77 4.99 1.49
C ASP A 109 27.47 6.30 1.48
N LYS A 110 27.11 7.08 2.41
CA LYS A 110 27.64 8.20 2.40
C LYS A 110 28.65 8.20 3.09
N ARG A 111 29.30 8.57 2.98
CA ARG A 111 30.32 8.50 3.67
C ARG A 111 31.25 9.13 3.07
#